data_eb075076279dacf25156c457a18bfafe
#
_entry.id   eb075076279dacf25156c457a18bfafe
#
_cell.length_a   1.000
_cell.length_b   1.000
_cell.length_c   1.000
_cell.angle_alpha   90.00
_cell.angle_beta   90.00
_cell.angle_gamma   90.00
#
_symmetry.space_group_name_H-M   'P 1'
#
loop_
_entity.id
_entity.type
_entity.pdbx_description
1 polymer ?
#
loop_
_entity_poly.entity_id
_entity_poly.type
_entity_poly.pdbx_seq_one_letter_code
_entity_poly.pdbx_strand_id
1 'polypeptide(L)'
;MSRFLICSFALVLLYPAGIDMYLVGLPRIAADLNASEAQLHIAFSVYLAGMAAAMLFAGKVADRSGRKPVAIPGAALFIIASVLCSLAETSTLFLAGRFLQGLGAGCCYVVAFAILRDTLDDRRRAKVLSLLNGITCIIPVLAPVLGHLIMLKFPWQSLFWTMATMGVAVLMLSLFILKDAPCGPRSF
;
A
#
# COMPACT_ATOMS: atom_id res chain seq x y z
N MET A 1 -6.01 -22.54 -1.87
CA MET A 1 -5.71 -21.94 -0.56
C MET A 1 -4.44 -21.10 -0.59
N SER A 2 -3.30 -21.62 -1.03
CA SER A 2 -2.02 -20.85 -1.09
C SER A 2 -2.07 -19.58 -1.95
N ARG A 3 -2.79 -19.57 -3.08
CA ARG A 3 -2.88 -18.39 -3.97
C ARG A 3 -3.52 -17.17 -3.32
N PHE A 4 -4.60 -17.37 -2.54
CA PHE A 4 -5.26 -16.28 -1.81
C PHE A 4 -4.36 -15.70 -0.70
N LEU A 5 -3.59 -16.57 -0.03
CA LEU A 5 -2.61 -16.12 0.96
C LEU A 5 -1.53 -15.26 0.32
N ILE A 6 -0.94 -15.69 -0.79
CA ILE A 6 0.07 -14.92 -1.53
C ILE A 6 -0.49 -13.54 -1.93
N CYS A 7 -1.73 -13.49 -2.45
CA CYS A 7 -2.37 -12.23 -2.80
C CYS A 7 -2.57 -11.33 -1.57
N SER A 8 -3.05 -11.89 -0.45
CA SER A 8 -3.22 -11.11 0.80
C SER A 8 -1.89 -10.57 1.32
N PHE A 9 -0.82 -11.38 1.30
CA PHE A 9 0.51 -10.91 1.68
C PHE A 9 1.00 -9.78 0.77
N ALA A 10 0.86 -9.93 -0.54
CA ALA A 10 1.25 -8.91 -1.51
C ALA A 10 0.49 -7.60 -1.31
N LEU A 11 -0.83 -7.66 -1.05
CA LEU A 11 -1.67 -6.50 -0.76
C LEU A 11 -1.24 -5.76 0.51
N VAL A 12 -0.87 -6.50 1.58
CA VAL A 12 -0.41 -5.89 2.84
C VAL A 12 0.93 -5.18 2.67
N LEU A 13 1.83 -5.72 1.82
CA LEU A 13 3.17 -5.17 1.62
C LEU A 13 3.19 -3.75 1.06
N LEU A 14 2.16 -3.31 0.34
CA LEU A 14 2.09 -1.95 -0.20
C LEU A 14 2.09 -0.89 0.90
N TYR A 15 1.47 -1.18 2.04
CA TYR A 15 1.39 -0.25 3.16
C TYR A 15 2.77 0.12 3.75
N PRO A 16 3.56 -0.83 4.28
CA PRO A 16 4.86 -0.50 4.86
C PRO A 16 5.88 -0.06 3.80
N ALA A 17 5.85 -0.62 2.59
CA ALA A 17 6.72 -0.17 1.52
C ALA A 17 6.48 1.33 1.20
N GLY A 18 5.22 1.76 1.14
CA GLY A 18 4.85 3.16 0.92
C GLY A 18 5.30 4.10 2.04
N ILE A 19 5.49 3.61 3.26
CA ILE A 19 5.93 4.41 4.41
C ILE A 19 7.46 4.45 4.51
N ASP A 20 8.11 3.29 4.48
CA ASP A 20 9.48 3.19 4.95
C ASP A 20 10.52 3.47 3.86
N MET A 21 10.20 3.13 2.58
CA MET A 21 11.16 3.33 1.49
C MET A 21 11.48 4.79 1.22
N TYR A 22 10.50 5.72 1.31
CA TYR A 22 10.75 7.12 0.97
C TYR A 22 11.53 7.88 2.05
N LEU A 23 11.53 7.41 3.29
CA LEU A 23 12.21 8.08 4.41
C LEU A 23 13.69 8.32 4.13
N VAL A 24 14.34 7.39 3.44
CA VAL A 24 15.77 7.52 3.06
C VAL A 24 15.96 8.64 2.03
N GLY A 25 14.96 8.90 1.20
CA GLY A 25 14.98 9.96 0.20
C GLY A 25 14.68 11.36 0.73
N LEU A 26 14.18 11.49 1.96
CA LEU A 26 13.69 12.73 2.55
C LEU A 26 14.62 13.93 2.35
N PRO A 27 15.93 13.86 2.66
CA PRO A 27 16.81 15.02 2.49
C PRO A 27 16.96 15.47 1.03
N ARG A 28 16.98 14.52 0.08
CA ARG A 28 17.08 14.85 -1.35
C ARG A 28 15.76 15.38 -1.90
N ILE A 29 14.65 14.81 -1.47
CA ILE A 29 13.29 15.29 -1.82
C ILE A 29 13.09 16.72 -1.30
N ALA A 30 13.57 17.03 -0.07
CA ALA A 30 13.52 18.37 0.51
C ALA A 30 14.26 19.38 -0.36
N ALA A 31 15.49 19.05 -0.74
CA ALA A 31 16.33 19.91 -1.55
C ALA A 31 15.71 20.17 -2.94
N ASP A 32 15.25 19.12 -3.62
CA ASP A 32 14.71 19.22 -4.99
C ASP A 32 13.36 19.96 -5.05
N LEU A 33 12.51 19.78 -4.02
CA LEU A 33 11.20 20.44 -3.95
C LEU A 33 11.24 21.80 -3.25
N ASN A 34 12.41 22.29 -2.85
CA ASN A 34 12.56 23.50 -2.01
C ASN A 34 11.62 23.50 -0.80
N ALA A 35 11.44 22.35 -0.19
CA ALA A 35 10.53 22.12 0.93
C ALA A 35 11.32 22.08 2.23
N SER A 36 10.74 22.59 3.33
CA SER A 36 11.31 22.37 4.65
C SER A 36 11.20 20.92 5.08
N GLU A 37 12.12 20.44 5.92
CA GLU A 37 12.03 19.10 6.49
C GLU A 37 10.71 18.88 7.22
N ALA A 38 10.18 19.91 7.90
CA ALA A 38 8.88 19.86 8.56
C ALA A 38 7.74 19.58 7.58
N GLN A 39 7.75 20.16 6.39
CA GLN A 39 6.74 19.90 5.36
C GLN A 39 6.80 18.44 4.87
N LEU A 40 7.99 17.85 4.80
CA LEU A 40 8.13 16.47 4.37
C LEU A 40 7.81 15.46 5.47
N HIS A 41 8.01 15.81 6.74
CA HIS A 41 7.49 15.01 7.84
C HIS A 41 5.95 14.94 7.85
N ILE A 42 5.27 15.99 7.39
CA ILE A 42 3.82 15.97 7.16
C ILE A 42 3.42 14.93 6.10
N ALA A 43 4.27 14.64 5.13
CA ALA A 43 3.98 13.64 4.10
C ALA A 43 3.71 12.23 4.66
N PHE A 44 4.37 11.88 5.76
CA PHE A 44 4.08 10.65 6.49
C PHE A 44 2.66 10.68 7.09
N SER A 45 2.31 11.75 7.78
CA SER A 45 0.99 11.92 8.40
C SER A 45 -0.13 11.98 7.35
N VAL A 46 0.12 12.63 6.22
CA VAL A 46 -0.83 12.74 5.10
C VAL A 46 -1.07 11.36 4.45
N TYR A 47 -0.04 10.55 4.30
CA TYR A 47 -0.19 9.18 3.83
C TYR A 47 -1.04 8.34 4.79
N LEU A 48 -0.78 8.42 6.10
CA LEU A 48 -1.57 7.72 7.11
C LEU A 48 -3.02 8.23 7.18
N ALA A 49 -3.24 9.53 6.99
CA ALA A 49 -4.59 10.10 6.91
C ALA A 49 -5.36 9.54 5.71
N GLY A 50 -4.74 9.45 4.54
CA GLY A 50 -5.30 8.79 3.36
C GLY A 50 -5.66 7.32 3.63
N MET A 51 -4.75 6.59 4.26
CA MET A 51 -4.97 5.19 4.63
C MET A 51 -6.13 5.04 5.63
N ALA A 52 -6.19 5.87 6.66
CA ALA A 52 -7.28 5.87 7.64
C ALA A 52 -8.63 6.18 6.98
N ALA A 53 -8.67 7.17 6.09
CA ALA A 53 -9.86 7.50 5.32
C ALA A 53 -10.33 6.31 4.47
N ALA A 54 -9.42 5.63 3.76
CA ALA A 54 -9.76 4.44 3.00
C ALA A 54 -10.34 3.33 3.89
N MET A 55 -9.75 3.08 5.05
CA MET A 55 -10.19 2.04 5.98
C MET A 55 -11.63 2.23 6.46
N LEU A 56 -12.08 3.47 6.62
CA LEU A 56 -13.46 3.76 7.06
C LEU A 56 -14.52 3.33 6.03
N PHE A 57 -14.21 3.39 4.75
CA PHE A 57 -15.17 3.14 3.67
C PHE A 57 -14.92 1.82 2.94
N ALA A 58 -13.65 1.47 2.70
CA ALA A 58 -13.26 0.30 1.90
C ALA A 58 -13.81 -1.01 2.48
N GLY A 59 -13.87 -1.14 3.80
CA GLY A 59 -14.43 -2.33 4.47
C GLY A 59 -15.89 -2.56 4.11
N LYS A 60 -16.71 -1.52 4.23
CA LYS A 60 -18.15 -1.60 3.90
C LYS A 60 -18.38 -1.90 2.42
N VAL A 61 -17.59 -1.27 1.55
CA VAL A 61 -17.68 -1.51 0.10
C VAL A 61 -17.24 -2.94 -0.23
N ALA A 62 -16.12 -3.41 0.34
CA ALA A 62 -15.62 -4.76 0.15
C ALA A 62 -16.59 -5.84 0.64
N ASP A 63 -17.35 -5.58 1.71
CA ASP A 63 -18.35 -6.52 2.22
C ASP A 63 -19.62 -6.57 1.33
N ARG A 64 -19.98 -5.47 0.67
CA ARG A 64 -21.16 -5.36 -0.20
C ARG A 64 -20.90 -5.80 -1.65
N SER A 65 -19.79 -5.30 -2.22
CA SER A 65 -19.49 -5.45 -3.66
C SER A 65 -18.47 -6.55 -3.95
N GLY A 66 -17.91 -7.16 -2.92
CA GLY A 66 -16.84 -8.16 -3.07
C GLY A 66 -15.43 -7.57 -2.91
N ARG A 67 -14.42 -8.43 -2.93
CA ARG A 67 -13.01 -8.06 -2.64
C ARG A 67 -12.31 -7.43 -3.85
N LYS A 68 -12.60 -7.94 -5.04
CA LYS A 68 -11.97 -7.51 -6.30
C LYS A 68 -12.30 -6.06 -6.69
N PRO A 69 -13.58 -5.59 -6.59
CA PRO A 69 -13.92 -4.19 -6.90
C PRO A 69 -13.28 -3.14 -6.00
N VAL A 70 -12.68 -3.53 -4.88
CA VAL A 70 -11.96 -2.64 -3.98
C VAL A 70 -10.46 -2.78 -4.15
N ALA A 71 -9.96 -4.01 -4.33
CA ALA A 71 -8.52 -4.27 -4.49
C ALA A 71 -7.95 -3.65 -5.78
N ILE A 72 -8.66 -3.81 -6.91
CA ILE A 72 -8.18 -3.32 -8.21
C ILE A 72 -8.07 -1.79 -8.26
N PRO A 73 -9.15 -1.02 -7.94
CA PRO A 73 -9.03 0.43 -7.89
C PRO A 73 -8.04 0.91 -6.84
N GLY A 74 -7.94 0.23 -5.68
CA GLY A 74 -6.98 0.55 -4.64
C GLY A 74 -5.53 0.40 -5.13
N ALA A 75 -5.19 -0.72 -5.78
CA ALA A 75 -3.87 -0.94 -6.35
C ALA A 75 -3.58 0.03 -7.52
N ALA A 76 -4.55 0.28 -8.39
CA ALA A 76 -4.42 1.25 -9.48
C ALA A 76 -4.17 2.66 -8.95
N LEU A 77 -4.91 3.09 -7.92
CA LEU A 77 -4.73 4.38 -7.27
C LEU A 77 -3.33 4.49 -6.63
N PHE A 78 -2.84 3.43 -5.98
CA PHE A 78 -1.49 3.39 -5.41
C PHE A 78 -0.42 3.57 -6.50
N ILE A 79 -0.57 2.91 -7.66
CA ILE A 79 0.34 3.03 -8.80
C ILE A 79 0.35 4.46 -9.32
N ILE A 80 -0.83 5.02 -9.64
CA ILE A 80 -0.98 6.37 -10.18
C ILE A 80 -0.39 7.40 -9.20
N ALA A 81 -0.70 7.27 -7.93
CA ALA A 81 -0.18 8.16 -6.89
C ALA A 81 1.34 8.05 -6.72
N SER A 82 1.91 6.84 -6.85
CA SER A 82 3.37 6.65 -6.83
C SER A 82 4.03 7.35 -8.01
N VAL A 83 3.46 7.23 -9.21
CA VAL A 83 3.94 7.97 -10.39
C VAL A 83 3.81 9.48 -10.19
N LEU A 84 2.68 9.97 -9.65
CA LEU A 84 2.52 11.39 -9.33
C LEU A 84 3.57 11.90 -8.36
N CYS A 85 3.90 11.13 -7.31
CA CYS A 85 4.97 11.49 -6.39
C CYS A 85 6.33 11.55 -7.07
N SER A 86 6.62 10.64 -8.01
CA SER A 86 7.90 10.62 -8.74
C SER A 86 8.05 11.81 -9.69
N LEU A 87 6.95 12.36 -10.18
CA LEU A 87 6.90 13.48 -11.12
C LEU A 87 6.59 14.83 -10.43
N ALA A 88 6.53 14.84 -9.09
CA ALA A 88 6.17 16.04 -8.35
C ALA A 88 7.31 17.09 -8.44
N GLU A 89 6.95 18.28 -8.87
CA GLU A 89 7.84 19.46 -8.93
C GLU A 89 7.59 20.42 -7.76
N THR A 90 6.50 20.19 -7.00
CA THR A 90 6.13 21.01 -5.84
C THR A 90 5.80 20.14 -4.63
N SER A 91 6.07 20.66 -3.44
CA SER A 91 5.73 19.99 -2.18
C SER A 91 4.22 19.72 -2.06
N THR A 92 3.37 20.61 -2.56
CA THR A 92 1.91 20.44 -2.53
C THR A 92 1.46 19.25 -3.39
N LEU A 93 1.98 19.13 -4.62
CA LEU A 93 1.67 17.99 -5.49
C LEU A 93 2.19 16.69 -4.90
N PHE A 94 3.37 16.72 -4.30
CA PHE A 94 3.93 15.57 -3.60
C PHE A 94 3.03 15.12 -2.44
N LEU A 95 2.59 16.05 -1.59
CA LEU A 95 1.68 15.74 -0.47
C LEU A 95 0.33 15.18 -0.94
N ALA A 96 -0.24 15.76 -2.00
CA ALA A 96 -1.46 15.24 -2.61
C ALA A 96 -1.26 13.80 -3.13
N GLY A 97 -0.15 13.54 -3.80
CA GLY A 97 0.24 12.19 -4.22
C GLY A 97 0.37 11.22 -3.03
N ARG A 98 0.96 11.66 -1.93
CA ARG A 98 1.10 10.87 -0.69
C ARG A 98 -0.26 10.50 -0.09
N PHE A 99 -1.22 11.45 -0.07
CA PHE A 99 -2.57 11.17 0.39
C PHE A 99 -3.27 10.11 -0.47
N LEU A 100 -3.23 10.27 -1.79
CA LEU A 100 -3.82 9.31 -2.74
C LEU A 100 -3.14 7.93 -2.66
N GLN A 101 -1.82 7.90 -2.47
CA GLN A 101 -1.06 6.68 -2.28
C GLN A 101 -1.50 5.95 -1.00
N GLY A 102 -1.72 6.69 0.08
CA GLY A 102 -2.27 6.17 1.34
C GLY A 102 -3.68 5.60 1.16
N LEU A 103 -4.56 6.30 0.43
CA LEU A 103 -5.91 5.79 0.09
C LEU A 103 -5.83 4.44 -0.64
N GLY A 104 -4.97 4.33 -1.66
CA GLY A 104 -4.78 3.09 -2.41
C GLY A 104 -4.27 1.94 -1.53
N ALA A 105 -3.25 2.22 -0.72
CA ALA A 105 -2.67 1.24 0.22
C ALA A 105 -3.71 0.78 1.25
N GLY A 106 -4.53 1.70 1.79
CA GLY A 106 -5.58 1.40 2.76
C GLY A 106 -6.66 0.49 2.20
N CYS A 107 -7.09 0.71 0.95
CA CYS A 107 -8.02 -0.18 0.27
C CYS A 107 -7.44 -1.60 0.14
N CYS A 108 -6.19 -1.73 -0.30
CA CYS A 108 -5.50 -3.01 -0.43
C CYS A 108 -5.34 -3.71 0.92
N TYR A 109 -4.99 -2.97 1.96
CA TYR A 109 -4.82 -3.47 3.32
C TYR A 109 -6.12 -4.08 3.85
N VAL A 110 -7.24 -3.35 3.78
CA VAL A 110 -8.55 -3.83 4.22
C VAL A 110 -8.98 -5.10 3.48
N VAL A 111 -8.79 -5.13 2.16
CA VAL A 111 -9.13 -6.30 1.35
C VAL A 111 -8.29 -7.51 1.72
N ALA A 112 -6.99 -7.33 2.01
CA ALA A 112 -6.12 -8.42 2.43
C ALA A 112 -6.64 -9.12 3.69
N PHE A 113 -7.00 -8.34 4.72
CA PHE A 113 -7.56 -8.90 5.96
C PHE A 113 -8.94 -9.51 5.76
N ALA A 114 -9.76 -8.93 4.87
CA ALA A 114 -11.06 -9.49 4.53
C ALA A 114 -10.92 -10.87 3.86
N ILE A 115 -9.97 -11.03 2.92
CA ILE A 115 -9.67 -12.32 2.28
C ILE A 115 -9.26 -13.37 3.34
N LEU A 116 -8.38 -13.01 4.27
CA LEU A 116 -7.94 -13.92 5.33
C LEU A 116 -9.10 -14.34 6.24
N ARG A 117 -10.00 -13.42 6.55
CA ARG A 117 -11.21 -13.70 7.34
C ARG A 117 -12.14 -14.67 6.63
N ASP A 118 -12.29 -14.54 5.30
CA ASP A 118 -13.23 -15.32 4.52
C ASP A 118 -12.71 -16.71 4.13
N THR A 119 -11.38 -16.87 4.08
CA THR A 119 -10.74 -18.11 3.58
C THR A 119 -10.18 -19.03 4.64
N LEU A 120 -10.00 -18.54 5.87
CA LEU A 120 -9.34 -19.28 6.95
C LEU A 120 -10.26 -19.45 8.15
N ASP A 121 -10.20 -20.65 8.75
CA ASP A 121 -10.73 -20.94 10.08
C ASP A 121 -9.96 -20.15 11.16
N ASP A 122 -10.56 -19.93 12.32
CA ASP A 122 -10.01 -19.06 13.37
C ASP A 122 -8.59 -19.43 13.79
N ARG A 123 -8.29 -20.74 13.93
CA ARG A 123 -6.97 -21.21 14.33
C ARG A 123 -5.89 -20.94 13.28
N ARG A 124 -6.20 -21.14 12.00
CA ARG A 124 -5.27 -20.86 10.90
C ARG A 124 -5.14 -19.37 10.68
N ARG A 125 -6.24 -18.62 10.79
CA ARG A 125 -6.24 -17.16 10.69
C ARG A 125 -5.32 -16.55 11.73
N ALA A 126 -5.38 -16.97 13.00
CA ALA A 126 -4.49 -16.48 14.04
C ALA A 126 -3.00 -16.70 13.70
N LYS A 127 -2.63 -17.88 13.19
CA LYS A 127 -1.26 -18.18 12.75
C LYS A 127 -0.81 -17.30 11.60
N VAL A 128 -1.67 -17.11 10.58
CA VAL A 128 -1.34 -16.30 9.40
C VAL A 128 -1.24 -14.82 9.76
N LEU A 129 -2.11 -14.31 10.64
CA LEU A 129 -2.02 -12.94 11.15
C LEU A 129 -0.74 -12.71 11.95
N SER A 130 -0.33 -13.68 12.79
CA SER A 130 0.93 -13.62 13.51
C SER A 130 2.13 -13.56 12.56
N LEU A 131 2.11 -14.36 11.48
CA LEU A 131 3.15 -14.33 10.45
C LEU A 131 3.17 -13.00 9.69
N LEU A 132 1.99 -12.47 9.31
CA LEU A 132 1.87 -11.15 8.68
C LEU A 132 2.44 -10.04 9.57
N ASN A 133 2.09 -10.04 10.85
CA ASN A 133 2.62 -9.06 11.80
C ASN A 133 4.14 -9.18 11.93
N GLY A 134 4.69 -10.41 11.96
CA GLY A 134 6.13 -10.61 11.95
C GLY A 134 6.80 -10.04 10.70
N ILE A 135 6.23 -10.28 9.52
CA ILE A 135 6.74 -9.74 8.25
C ILE A 135 6.65 -8.21 8.24
N THR A 136 5.54 -7.63 8.66
CA THR A 136 5.37 -6.16 8.72
C THR A 136 6.33 -5.49 9.69
N CYS A 137 6.79 -6.18 10.73
CA CYS A 137 7.85 -5.68 11.63
C CYS A 137 9.25 -5.71 10.99
N ILE A 138 9.50 -6.61 10.02
CA ILE A 138 10.81 -6.73 9.33
C ILE A 138 10.93 -5.68 8.22
N ILE A 139 9.84 -5.30 7.57
CA ILE A 139 9.84 -4.37 6.45
C ILE A 139 10.44 -3.00 6.81
N PRO A 140 10.11 -2.35 7.94
CA PRO A 140 10.74 -1.09 8.34
C PRO A 140 12.26 -1.15 8.46
N VAL A 141 12.83 -2.34 8.64
CA VAL A 141 14.28 -2.55 8.65
C VAL A 141 14.83 -2.73 7.24
N LEU A 142 14.14 -3.51 6.41
CA LEU A 142 14.60 -3.84 5.06
C LEU A 142 14.31 -2.73 4.05
N ALA A 143 13.19 -2.04 4.14
CA ALA A 143 12.78 -1.03 3.17
C ALA A 143 13.76 0.17 3.11
N PRO A 144 14.25 0.74 4.22
CA PRO A 144 15.28 1.77 4.17
C PRO A 144 16.60 1.26 3.56
N VAL A 145 17.00 0.03 3.83
CA VAL A 145 18.22 -0.57 3.25
C VAL A 145 18.07 -0.67 1.73
N LEU A 146 16.96 -1.21 1.25
CA LEU A 146 16.66 -1.28 -0.19
C LEU A 146 16.58 0.12 -0.81
N GLY A 147 15.90 1.05 -0.15
CA GLY A 147 15.83 2.44 -0.58
C GLY A 147 17.21 3.09 -0.71
N HIS A 148 18.08 2.88 0.28
CA HIS A 148 19.46 3.37 0.24
C HIS A 148 20.24 2.77 -0.93
N LEU A 149 20.18 1.46 -1.13
CA LEU A 149 20.86 0.79 -2.24
C LEU A 149 20.40 1.31 -3.61
N ILE A 150 19.11 1.59 -3.78
CA ILE A 150 18.58 2.21 -5.00
C ILE A 150 19.18 3.61 -5.17
N MET A 151 19.18 4.42 -4.11
CA MET A 151 19.68 5.80 -4.15
C MET A 151 21.18 5.95 -4.30
N LEU A 152 21.97 4.88 -4.15
CA LEU A 152 23.39 4.88 -4.49
C LEU A 152 23.64 5.08 -5.99
N LYS A 153 22.72 4.66 -6.85
CA LYS A 153 22.88 4.68 -8.32
C LYS A 153 21.81 5.50 -9.04
N PHE A 154 20.67 5.72 -8.41
CA PHE A 154 19.50 6.36 -9.03
C PHE A 154 18.99 7.54 -8.20
N PRO A 155 18.29 8.51 -8.81
CA PRO A 155 17.69 9.62 -8.10
C PRO A 155 16.53 9.14 -7.21
N TRP A 156 16.08 9.98 -6.25
CA TRP A 156 15.02 9.62 -5.30
C TRP A 156 13.68 9.24 -5.95
N GLN A 157 13.37 9.75 -7.13
CA GLN A 157 12.18 9.41 -7.92
C GLN A 157 12.09 7.89 -8.17
N SER A 158 13.23 7.21 -8.26
CA SER A 158 13.28 5.77 -8.48
C SER A 158 12.69 4.95 -7.33
N LEU A 159 12.63 5.50 -6.12
CA LEU A 159 11.93 4.89 -4.98
C LEU A 159 10.44 4.74 -5.29
N PHE A 160 9.83 5.80 -5.83
CA PHE A 160 8.41 5.80 -6.20
C PHE A 160 8.12 4.95 -7.43
N TRP A 161 9.05 4.88 -8.40
CA TRP A 161 8.96 3.93 -9.50
C TRP A 161 9.02 2.48 -9.02
N THR A 162 9.86 2.18 -8.04
CA THR A 162 9.91 0.86 -7.41
C THR A 162 8.58 0.53 -6.71
N MET A 163 7.99 1.48 -5.99
CA MET A 163 6.66 1.32 -5.39
C MET A 163 5.57 1.12 -6.45
N ALA A 164 5.63 1.85 -7.57
CA ALA A 164 4.70 1.69 -8.68
C ALA A 164 4.80 0.29 -9.30
N THR A 165 6.00 -0.25 -9.51
CA THR A 165 6.20 -1.62 -10.02
C THR A 165 5.69 -2.67 -9.04
N MET A 166 5.88 -2.49 -7.73
CA MET A 166 5.26 -3.34 -6.71
C MET A 166 3.73 -3.28 -6.79
N GLY A 167 3.17 -2.09 -6.96
CA GLY A 167 1.74 -1.89 -7.16
C GLY A 167 1.21 -2.63 -8.39
N VAL A 168 1.93 -2.58 -9.51
CA VAL A 168 1.59 -3.33 -10.74
C VAL A 168 1.61 -4.84 -10.48
N ALA A 169 2.61 -5.36 -9.79
CA ALA A 169 2.65 -6.79 -9.43
C ALA A 169 1.44 -7.19 -8.58
N VAL A 170 1.07 -6.37 -7.58
CA VAL A 170 -0.10 -6.60 -6.73
C VAL A 170 -1.40 -6.51 -7.53
N LEU A 171 -1.51 -5.55 -8.45
CA LEU A 171 -2.66 -5.41 -9.34
C LEU A 171 -2.84 -6.65 -10.21
N MET A 172 -1.77 -7.14 -10.83
CA MET A 172 -1.78 -8.35 -11.66
C MET A 172 -2.18 -9.58 -10.83
N LEU A 173 -1.59 -9.77 -9.65
CA LEU A 173 -1.97 -10.85 -8.75
C LEU A 173 -3.46 -10.77 -8.36
N SER A 174 -3.97 -9.57 -8.09
CA SER A 174 -5.37 -9.36 -7.73
C SER A 174 -6.31 -9.68 -8.89
N LEU A 175 -5.95 -9.30 -10.13
CA LEU A 175 -6.72 -9.60 -11.33
C LEU A 175 -6.85 -11.10 -11.58
N PHE A 176 -5.75 -11.86 -11.41
CA PHE A 176 -5.73 -13.29 -11.71
C PHE A 176 -6.24 -14.18 -10.57
N ILE A 177 -6.07 -13.74 -9.31
CA ILE A 177 -6.37 -14.58 -8.14
C ILE A 177 -7.77 -14.28 -7.59
N LEU A 178 -8.16 -12.99 -7.53
CA LEU A 178 -9.44 -12.61 -6.97
C LEU A 178 -10.56 -12.92 -7.98
N LYS A 179 -11.48 -13.79 -7.58
CA LYS A 179 -12.68 -14.06 -8.35
C LYS A 179 -13.71 -12.96 -8.12
N ASP A 180 -14.50 -12.67 -9.16
CA ASP A 180 -15.71 -11.87 -9.06
C ASP A 180 -16.78 -12.72 -8.34
N ALA A 181 -16.69 -12.84 -7.02
CA ALA A 181 -17.73 -13.47 -6.25
C ALA A 181 -18.63 -12.37 -5.69
N PRO A 182 -19.92 -12.30 -6.05
CA PRO A 182 -20.86 -11.53 -5.26
C PRO A 182 -20.87 -12.13 -3.86
N CYS A 183 -20.52 -11.32 -2.87
CA CYS A 183 -20.73 -11.68 -1.48
C CYS A 183 -22.27 -11.73 -1.30
N GLY A 184 -22.86 -12.92 -1.41
CA GLY A 184 -24.25 -13.09 -1.04
C GLY A 184 -24.44 -12.66 0.41
N PRO A 185 -25.62 -12.09 0.77
CA PRO A 185 -25.88 -11.72 2.15
C PRO A 185 -25.73 -12.97 3.01
N ARG A 186 -24.75 -12.96 3.92
CA ARG A 186 -24.73 -13.97 5.00
C ARG A 186 -25.97 -13.69 5.85
N SER A 187 -26.96 -14.58 5.74
CA SER A 187 -28.04 -14.68 6.73
C SER A 187 -27.38 -14.88 8.11
N PHE A 188 -27.59 -13.93 8.99
CA PHE A 188 -27.32 -14.06 10.41
C PHE A 188 -28.27 -15.08 11.03
#